data_8fc249c7c14a7cb6bb76c9d54bfec289
#
_entry.id   8fc249c7c14a7cb6bb76c9d54bfec289
#
_cell.length_a   1.000
_cell.length_b   1.000
_cell.length_c   1.000
_cell.angle_alpha   90.00
_cell.angle_beta   90.00
_cell.angle_gamma   90.00
#
_symmetry.space_group_name_H-M   'P 1'
#
loop_
_entity.id
_entity.type
_entity.pdbx_description
1 polymer ?
#
loop_
_entity_poly.entity_id
_entity_poly.type
_entity_poly.pdbx_seq_one_letter_code
_entity_poly.pdbx_strand_id
1 'polypeptide(L)'
;MFSLVNKHEEFFDYLVSNARNFHKSVLLAKEVLQDISTLERNGREATKLEHAGNKLTIDIVTRMKKVFITPIDREDFYALTRRLDDCVDDMKDVILSLRIYHANNTWSEPLKMVNILEKMSGEMIELMRLLKDIDKNEKEIAAHARQLNKLESEADVIYRGAISELFDGTHEIIDIIRWKE
;
A
#
# COMPACT_ATOMS: atom_id res chain seq x y z
N MET A 1 -27.00 -24.57 -0.38
CA MET A 1 -26.74 -23.45 0.52
C MET A 1 -25.22 -23.29 0.83
N PHE A 2 -24.47 -24.35 1.07
CA PHE A 2 -23.01 -24.32 1.34
C PHE A 2 -22.14 -23.73 0.22
N SER A 3 -22.53 -23.81 -1.04
CA SER A 3 -21.71 -23.35 -2.19
C SER A 3 -21.68 -21.82 -2.40
N LEU A 4 -22.68 -21.09 -1.90
CA LEU A 4 -22.75 -19.64 -2.06
C LEU A 4 -21.94 -18.91 -0.97
N VAL A 5 -21.94 -19.41 0.26
CA VAL A 5 -21.19 -18.85 1.38
C VAL A 5 -19.68 -18.92 1.11
N ASN A 6 -19.18 -20.07 0.65
CA ASN A 6 -17.74 -20.22 0.30
C ASN A 6 -17.28 -19.28 -0.83
N LYS A 7 -18.15 -18.97 -1.79
CA LYS A 7 -17.80 -18.05 -2.89
C LYS A 7 -17.71 -16.60 -2.44
N HIS A 8 -18.46 -16.19 -1.43
CA HIS A 8 -18.40 -14.83 -0.89
C HIS A 8 -17.14 -14.61 -0.05
N GLU A 9 -16.72 -15.60 0.73
CA GLU A 9 -15.48 -15.52 1.53
C GLU A 9 -14.24 -15.34 0.66
N GLU A 10 -14.16 -15.99 -0.49
CA GLU A 10 -13.04 -15.86 -1.42
C GLU A 10 -12.79 -14.40 -1.85
N PHE A 11 -13.81 -13.56 -2.01
CA PHE A 11 -13.67 -12.17 -2.41
C PHE A 11 -12.97 -11.33 -1.33
N PHE A 12 -13.33 -11.54 -0.08
CA PHE A 12 -12.70 -10.82 1.03
C PHE A 12 -11.28 -11.32 1.32
N ASP A 13 -11.04 -12.63 1.22
CA ASP A 13 -9.69 -13.20 1.34
C ASP A 13 -8.74 -12.61 0.30
N TYR A 14 -9.29 -12.22 -0.83
CA TYR A 14 -8.61 -11.56 -1.90
C TYR A 14 -8.18 -10.14 -1.51
N LEU A 15 -9.11 -9.31 -1.00
CA LEU A 15 -8.79 -7.98 -0.50
C LEU A 15 -7.75 -8.03 0.62
N VAL A 16 -7.89 -8.97 1.55
CA VAL A 16 -6.89 -9.20 2.61
C VAL A 16 -5.53 -9.57 2.04
N SER A 17 -5.50 -10.41 0.99
CA SER A 17 -4.24 -10.81 0.35
C SER A 17 -3.55 -9.63 -0.33
N ASN A 18 -4.29 -8.76 -1.02
CA ASN A 18 -3.74 -7.55 -1.62
C ASN A 18 -3.27 -6.53 -0.57
N ALA A 19 -4.04 -6.33 0.50
CA ALA A 19 -3.60 -5.48 1.62
C ALA A 19 -2.31 -6.00 2.27
N ARG A 20 -2.14 -7.33 2.37
CA ARG A 20 -0.89 -7.93 2.83
C ARG A 20 0.27 -7.75 1.85
N ASN A 21 0.01 -7.78 0.54
CA ASN A 21 1.04 -7.48 -0.47
C ASN A 21 1.49 -6.03 -0.37
N PHE A 22 0.55 -5.10 -0.20
CA PHE A 22 0.87 -3.70 0.08
C PHE A 22 1.72 -3.55 1.35
N HIS A 23 1.32 -4.15 2.46
CA HIS A 23 2.12 -4.11 3.70
C HIS A 23 3.54 -4.65 3.50
N LYS A 24 3.70 -5.76 2.77
CA LYS A 24 5.03 -6.31 2.46
C LYS A 24 5.86 -5.34 1.60
N SER A 25 5.26 -4.69 0.60
CA SER A 25 5.98 -3.72 -0.24
C SER A 25 6.45 -2.50 0.58
N VAL A 26 5.64 -2.05 1.54
CA VAL A 26 6.04 -1.01 2.51
C VAL A 26 7.24 -1.44 3.35
N LEU A 27 7.25 -2.69 3.84
CA LEU A 27 8.39 -3.22 4.62
C LEU A 27 9.67 -3.31 3.78
N LEU A 28 9.57 -3.66 2.49
CA LEU A 28 10.73 -3.65 1.58
C LEU A 28 11.28 -2.24 1.38
N ALA A 29 10.41 -1.23 1.18
CA ALA A 29 10.82 0.16 1.08
C ALA A 29 11.46 0.66 2.38
N LYS A 30 10.90 0.30 3.53
CA LYS A 30 11.48 0.62 4.85
C LYS A 30 12.88 0.06 5.00
N GLU A 31 13.11 -1.20 4.63
CA GLU A 31 14.42 -1.82 4.69
C GLU A 31 15.44 -1.11 3.79
N VAL A 32 15.05 -0.70 2.58
CA VAL A 32 15.90 0.08 1.67
C VAL A 32 16.26 1.45 2.28
N LEU A 33 15.29 2.13 2.89
CA LEU A 33 15.52 3.44 3.51
C LEU A 33 16.34 3.34 4.81
N GLN A 34 16.40 2.18 5.45
CA GLN A 34 17.28 1.91 6.59
C GLN A 34 18.69 1.51 6.15
N ASP A 35 18.80 0.75 5.06
CA ASP A 35 20.05 0.27 4.51
C ASP A 35 19.97 0.20 2.97
N ILE A 36 20.54 1.20 2.33
CA ILE A 36 20.54 1.34 0.86
C ILE A 36 21.22 0.15 0.15
N SER A 37 22.09 -0.60 0.82
CA SER A 37 22.72 -1.79 0.25
C SER A 37 21.72 -2.90 -0.12
N THR A 38 20.52 -2.86 0.46
CA THR A 38 19.43 -3.82 0.19
C THR A 38 18.63 -3.50 -1.08
N LEU A 39 18.87 -2.34 -1.70
CA LEU A 39 18.09 -1.77 -2.81
C LEU A 39 17.89 -2.76 -3.98
N GLU A 40 18.97 -3.41 -4.44
CA GLU A 40 18.89 -4.34 -5.58
C GLU A 40 18.10 -5.62 -5.26
N ARG A 41 18.23 -6.14 -4.04
CA ARG A 41 17.45 -7.29 -3.58
C ARG A 41 15.97 -6.93 -3.45
N ASN A 42 15.69 -5.85 -2.74
CA ASN A 42 14.32 -5.43 -2.44
C ASN A 42 13.58 -4.92 -3.66
N GLY A 43 14.27 -4.31 -4.64
CA GLY A 43 13.68 -3.96 -5.93
C GLY A 43 13.16 -5.19 -6.69
N ARG A 44 13.92 -6.29 -6.70
CA ARG A 44 13.47 -7.56 -7.31
C ARG A 44 12.28 -8.16 -6.56
N GLU A 45 12.29 -8.12 -5.23
CA GLU A 45 11.16 -8.64 -4.44
C GLU A 45 9.90 -7.78 -4.59
N ALA A 46 10.02 -6.44 -4.65
CA ALA A 46 8.91 -5.54 -4.91
C ALA A 46 8.27 -5.81 -6.28
N THR A 47 9.08 -6.03 -7.33
CA THR A 47 8.58 -6.42 -8.66
C THR A 47 7.82 -7.76 -8.62
N LYS A 48 8.28 -8.74 -7.84
CA LYS A 48 7.55 -10.01 -7.67
C LYS A 48 6.21 -9.82 -6.96
N LEU A 49 6.17 -8.96 -5.94
CA LEU A 49 4.92 -8.66 -5.21
C LEU A 49 3.90 -7.97 -6.12
N GLU A 50 4.34 -7.01 -6.92
CA GLU A 50 3.50 -6.34 -7.91
C GLU A 50 2.93 -7.34 -8.94
N HIS A 51 3.77 -8.19 -9.54
CA HIS A 51 3.28 -9.23 -10.46
C HIS A 51 2.29 -10.20 -9.79
N ALA A 52 2.50 -10.54 -8.50
CA ALA A 52 1.56 -11.36 -7.74
C ALA A 52 0.24 -10.62 -7.51
N GLY A 53 0.27 -9.31 -7.18
CA GLY A 53 -0.89 -8.44 -7.04
C GLY A 53 -1.70 -8.37 -8.33
N ASN A 54 -1.06 -8.03 -9.45
CA ASN A 54 -1.68 -7.97 -10.76
C ASN A 54 -2.39 -9.28 -11.14
N LYS A 55 -1.75 -10.43 -10.92
CA LYS A 55 -2.37 -11.72 -11.15
C LYS A 55 -3.61 -11.92 -10.29
N LEU A 56 -3.49 -11.57 -9.02
CA LEU A 56 -4.60 -11.61 -8.09
C LEU A 56 -5.75 -10.71 -8.59
N THR A 57 -5.50 -9.49 -9.01
CA THR A 57 -6.49 -8.54 -9.52
C THR A 57 -7.19 -9.06 -10.78
N ILE A 58 -6.46 -9.62 -11.73
CA ILE A 58 -7.03 -10.24 -12.93
C ILE A 58 -7.94 -11.42 -12.57
N ASP A 59 -7.50 -12.28 -11.66
CA ASP A 59 -8.26 -13.46 -11.24
C ASP A 59 -9.59 -13.05 -10.59
N ILE A 60 -9.60 -12.05 -9.70
CA ILE A 60 -10.82 -11.63 -9.03
C ILE A 60 -11.80 -10.93 -9.97
N VAL A 61 -11.31 -10.04 -10.82
CA VAL A 61 -12.14 -9.36 -11.81
C VAL A 61 -12.81 -10.38 -12.75
N THR A 62 -12.07 -11.43 -13.13
CA THR A 62 -12.60 -12.52 -13.96
C THR A 62 -13.67 -13.33 -13.23
N ARG A 63 -13.48 -13.61 -11.92
CA ARG A 63 -14.46 -14.31 -11.09
C ARG A 63 -15.71 -13.47 -10.85
N MET A 64 -15.56 -12.17 -10.59
CA MET A 64 -16.69 -11.25 -10.41
C MET A 64 -17.65 -11.24 -11.60
N LYS A 65 -17.14 -11.34 -12.83
CA LYS A 65 -17.98 -11.42 -14.04
C LYS A 65 -18.86 -12.66 -14.09
N LYS A 66 -18.50 -13.73 -13.37
CA LYS A 66 -19.20 -15.04 -13.36
C LYS A 66 -20.17 -15.20 -12.18
N VAL A 67 -20.15 -14.29 -11.22
CA VAL A 67 -21.01 -14.35 -10.02
C VAL A 67 -22.20 -13.42 -10.19
N PHE A 68 -23.41 -13.91 -9.94
CA PHE A 68 -24.62 -13.11 -10.11
C PHE A 68 -24.85 -12.13 -8.93
N ILE A 69 -24.53 -12.55 -7.71
CA ILE A 69 -24.67 -11.76 -6.48
C ILE A 69 -23.28 -11.63 -5.85
N THR A 70 -22.84 -10.41 -5.57
CA THR A 70 -21.59 -10.09 -4.85
C THR A 70 -21.92 -9.67 -3.40
N PRO A 71 -21.01 -9.89 -2.43
CA PRO A 71 -21.25 -9.58 -1.02
C PRO A 71 -21.31 -8.07 -0.72
N ILE A 72 -20.67 -7.25 -1.54
CA ILE A 72 -20.77 -5.80 -1.57
C ILE A 72 -21.00 -5.35 -3.01
N ASP A 73 -21.31 -4.08 -3.21
CA ASP A 73 -21.46 -3.55 -4.57
C ASP A 73 -20.25 -3.84 -5.44
N ARG A 74 -20.48 -4.21 -6.69
CA ARG A 74 -19.39 -4.58 -7.61
C ARG A 74 -18.44 -3.44 -7.92
N GLU A 75 -18.97 -2.24 -8.04
CA GLU A 75 -18.17 -1.06 -8.35
C GLU A 75 -17.28 -0.72 -7.17
N ASP A 76 -17.79 -0.80 -5.94
CA ASP A 76 -17.03 -0.59 -4.72
C ASP A 76 -15.95 -1.65 -4.53
N PHE A 77 -16.28 -2.92 -4.75
CA PHE A 77 -15.31 -4.00 -4.68
C PHE A 77 -14.19 -3.84 -5.70
N TYR A 78 -14.55 -3.48 -6.94
CA TYR A 78 -13.59 -3.24 -8.00
C TYR A 78 -12.71 -2.02 -7.68
N ALA A 79 -13.29 -0.95 -7.16
CA ALA A 79 -12.54 0.23 -6.74
C ALA A 79 -11.53 -0.09 -5.63
N LEU A 80 -11.93 -0.84 -4.59
CA LEU A 80 -11.04 -1.28 -3.52
C LEU A 80 -9.89 -2.15 -4.05
N THR A 81 -10.21 -3.10 -4.93
CA THR A 81 -9.20 -3.99 -5.54
C THR A 81 -8.16 -3.19 -6.31
N ARG A 82 -8.58 -2.24 -7.14
CA ARG A 82 -7.68 -1.40 -7.92
C ARG A 82 -6.82 -0.50 -7.02
N ARG A 83 -7.42 0.15 -6.02
CA ARG A 83 -6.67 1.02 -5.11
C ARG A 83 -5.59 0.28 -4.32
N LEU A 84 -5.88 -0.96 -3.91
CA LEU A 84 -4.87 -1.79 -3.26
C LEU A 84 -3.74 -2.20 -4.20
N ASP A 85 -4.05 -2.45 -5.46
CA ASP A 85 -3.08 -2.75 -6.52
C ASP A 85 -2.20 -1.51 -6.80
N ASP A 86 -2.82 -0.34 -7.01
CA ASP A 86 -2.14 0.94 -7.18
C ASP A 86 -1.13 1.20 -6.02
N CYS A 87 -1.52 0.92 -4.77
CA CYS A 87 -0.61 1.06 -3.61
C CYS A 87 0.64 0.16 -3.68
N VAL A 88 0.50 -1.06 -4.19
CA VAL A 88 1.65 -1.98 -4.37
C VAL A 88 2.56 -1.47 -5.47
N ASP A 89 1.98 -0.99 -6.58
CA ASP A 89 2.70 -0.40 -7.70
C ASP A 89 3.49 0.84 -7.27
N ASP A 90 2.85 1.77 -6.57
CA ASP A 90 3.49 2.99 -6.07
C ASP A 90 4.70 2.66 -5.17
N MET A 91 4.57 1.67 -4.27
CA MET A 91 5.69 1.26 -3.41
C MET A 91 6.84 0.62 -4.19
N LYS A 92 6.55 -0.17 -5.22
CA LYS A 92 7.57 -0.69 -6.14
C LYS A 92 8.28 0.47 -6.85
N ASP A 93 7.51 1.45 -7.34
CA ASP A 93 8.05 2.58 -8.08
C ASP A 93 8.93 3.47 -7.20
N VAL A 94 8.57 3.68 -5.92
CA VAL A 94 9.45 4.34 -4.93
C VAL A 94 10.80 3.63 -4.84
N ILE A 95 10.80 2.30 -4.65
CA ILE A 95 12.06 1.52 -4.55
C ILE A 95 12.86 1.60 -5.84
N LEU A 96 12.22 1.48 -7.01
CA LEU A 96 12.90 1.54 -8.30
C LEU A 96 13.42 2.95 -8.62
N SER A 97 12.72 4.01 -8.19
CA SER A 97 13.18 5.39 -8.35
C SER A 97 14.49 5.64 -7.60
N LEU A 98 14.63 5.12 -6.38
CA LEU A 98 15.91 5.20 -5.65
C LEU A 98 17.06 4.58 -6.44
N ARG A 99 16.81 3.49 -7.17
CA ARG A 99 17.81 2.87 -8.05
C ARG A 99 18.11 3.71 -9.28
N ILE A 100 17.07 4.23 -9.95
CA ILE A 100 17.19 5.05 -11.17
C ILE A 100 17.96 6.33 -10.87
N TYR A 101 17.70 6.94 -9.72
CA TYR A 101 18.37 8.16 -9.29
C TYR A 101 19.72 7.93 -8.62
N HIS A 102 20.20 6.68 -8.61
CA HIS A 102 21.48 6.30 -8.00
C HIS A 102 21.61 6.77 -6.55
N ALA A 103 20.54 6.58 -5.75
CA ALA A 103 20.59 6.91 -4.34
C ALA A 103 21.71 6.09 -3.66
N ASN A 104 22.62 6.78 -3.01
CA ASN A 104 23.80 6.21 -2.35
C ASN A 104 23.85 6.50 -0.85
N ASN A 105 22.88 7.24 -0.36
CA ASN A 105 22.69 7.57 1.05
C ASN A 105 21.21 7.42 1.40
N THR A 106 20.91 7.44 2.68
CA THR A 106 19.55 7.48 3.22
C THR A 106 19.30 8.82 3.87
N TRP A 107 18.05 9.25 3.86
CA TRP A 107 17.59 10.46 4.53
C TRP A 107 16.50 10.11 5.55
N SER A 108 16.42 10.86 6.65
CA SER A 108 15.54 10.52 7.76
C SER A 108 14.06 10.74 7.45
N GLU A 109 13.73 11.75 6.62
CA GLU A 109 12.34 12.15 6.39
C GLU A 109 11.52 11.09 5.63
N PRO A 110 12.01 10.49 4.52
CA PRO A 110 11.35 9.34 3.90
C PRO A 110 11.18 8.15 4.85
N LEU A 111 12.14 7.92 5.76
CA LEU A 111 12.01 6.86 6.76
C LEU A 111 10.88 7.14 7.75
N LYS A 112 10.65 8.39 8.15
CA LYS A 112 9.50 8.76 8.98
C LYS A 112 8.18 8.52 8.24
N MET A 113 8.11 8.88 6.95
CA MET A 113 6.93 8.65 6.12
C MET A 113 6.62 7.16 5.97
N VAL A 114 7.62 6.32 5.67
CA VAL A 114 7.40 4.88 5.51
C VAL A 114 7.01 4.20 6.82
N ASN A 115 7.44 4.71 7.98
CA ASN A 115 6.97 4.23 9.28
C ASN A 115 5.46 4.52 9.52
N ILE A 116 4.93 5.61 8.96
CA ILE A 116 3.48 5.86 8.97
C ILE A 116 2.77 4.92 8.00
N LEU A 117 3.30 4.74 6.79
CA LEU A 117 2.75 3.80 5.82
C LEU A 117 2.70 2.37 6.34
N GLU A 118 3.68 1.93 7.14
CA GLU A 118 3.66 0.63 7.82
C GLU A 118 2.44 0.51 8.75
N LYS A 119 2.15 1.54 9.55
CA LYS A 119 0.95 1.56 10.40
C LYS A 119 -0.32 1.57 9.56
N MET A 120 -0.39 2.43 8.53
CA MET A 120 -1.54 2.51 7.63
C MET A 120 -1.83 1.19 6.92
N SER A 121 -0.80 0.52 6.41
CA SER A 121 -0.97 -0.78 5.75
C SER A 121 -1.39 -1.89 6.73
N GLY A 122 -0.99 -1.82 7.99
CA GLY A 122 -1.49 -2.68 9.06
C GLY A 122 -2.99 -2.46 9.32
N GLU A 123 -3.42 -1.20 9.50
CA GLU A 123 -4.84 -0.82 9.64
C GLU A 123 -5.66 -1.27 8.43
N MET A 124 -5.11 -1.17 7.22
CA MET A 124 -5.77 -1.61 5.99
C MET A 124 -6.03 -3.12 5.98
N ILE A 125 -5.10 -3.95 6.46
CA ILE A 125 -5.31 -5.40 6.57
C ILE A 125 -6.48 -5.71 7.49
N GLU A 126 -6.56 -5.07 8.66
CA GLU A 126 -7.65 -5.29 9.60
C GLU A 126 -8.98 -4.81 9.03
N LEU A 127 -9.00 -3.64 8.38
CA LEU A 127 -10.19 -3.12 7.71
C LEU A 127 -10.70 -4.11 6.65
N MET A 128 -9.83 -4.64 5.78
CA MET A 128 -10.24 -5.64 4.77
C MET A 128 -10.77 -6.94 5.39
N ARG A 129 -10.27 -7.34 6.56
CA ARG A 129 -10.82 -8.51 7.29
C ARG A 129 -12.23 -8.27 7.81
N LEU A 130 -12.50 -7.07 8.32
CA LEU A 130 -13.79 -6.71 8.91
C LEU A 130 -14.91 -6.62 7.86
N LEU A 131 -14.57 -6.35 6.59
CA LEU A 131 -15.54 -6.29 5.49
C LEU A 131 -16.29 -7.59 5.25
N LYS A 132 -15.83 -8.73 5.77
CA LYS A 132 -16.54 -10.01 5.67
C LYS A 132 -17.94 -9.98 6.31
N ASP A 133 -18.14 -9.14 7.32
CA ASP A 133 -19.42 -8.97 8.03
C ASP A 133 -19.60 -7.50 8.40
N ILE A 134 -19.93 -6.68 7.38
CA ILE A 134 -20.00 -5.22 7.47
C ILE A 134 -20.99 -4.79 8.55
N ASP A 135 -22.18 -5.38 8.56
CA ASP A 135 -23.25 -4.99 9.49
C ASP A 135 -22.83 -5.20 10.95
N LYS A 136 -22.13 -6.29 11.23
CA LYS A 136 -21.65 -6.60 12.56
C LYS A 136 -20.46 -5.73 12.98
N ASN A 137 -19.60 -5.39 12.03
CA ASN A 137 -18.31 -4.74 12.28
C ASN A 137 -18.32 -3.23 11.97
N GLU A 138 -19.48 -2.62 11.70
CA GLU A 138 -19.62 -1.22 11.27
C GLU A 138 -18.81 -0.24 12.15
N LYS A 139 -18.90 -0.38 13.47
CA LYS A 139 -18.19 0.51 14.41
C LYS A 139 -16.67 0.36 14.35
N GLU A 140 -16.20 -0.87 14.19
CA GLU A 140 -14.76 -1.18 14.08
C GLU A 140 -14.21 -0.69 12.74
N ILE A 141 -14.93 -0.93 11.64
CA ILE A 141 -14.61 -0.40 10.31
C ILE A 141 -14.48 1.12 10.36
N ALA A 142 -15.46 1.81 10.97
CA ALA A 142 -15.41 3.26 11.13
C ALA A 142 -14.25 3.72 12.02
N ALA A 143 -13.84 2.93 13.01
CA ALA A 143 -12.68 3.24 13.86
C ALA A 143 -11.37 3.15 13.08
N HIS A 144 -11.16 2.06 12.30
CA HIS A 144 -9.98 1.90 11.44
C HIS A 144 -9.92 2.98 10.35
N ALA A 145 -11.05 3.34 9.73
CA ALA A 145 -11.11 4.44 8.76
C ALA A 145 -10.70 5.78 9.38
N ARG A 146 -11.16 6.10 10.59
CA ARG A 146 -10.71 7.32 11.31
C ARG A 146 -9.22 7.28 11.64
N GLN A 147 -8.68 6.12 12.01
CA GLN A 147 -7.26 5.97 12.28
C GLN A 147 -6.43 6.18 11.01
N LEU A 148 -6.86 5.66 9.86
CA LEU A 148 -6.22 5.92 8.56
C LEU A 148 -6.19 7.41 8.24
N ASN A 149 -7.30 8.13 8.40
CA ASN A 149 -7.34 9.59 8.17
C ASN A 149 -6.39 10.35 9.11
N LYS A 150 -6.25 9.90 10.36
CA LYS A 150 -5.30 10.51 11.30
C LYS A 150 -3.86 10.27 10.84
N LEU A 151 -3.51 9.06 10.44
CA LEU A 151 -2.18 8.71 9.96
C LEU A 151 -1.84 9.45 8.66
N GLU A 152 -2.80 9.62 7.77
CA GLU A 152 -2.66 10.45 6.55
C GLU A 152 -2.32 11.90 6.90
N SER A 153 -3.05 12.50 7.85
CA SER A 153 -2.77 13.87 8.30
C SER A 153 -1.38 13.99 8.95
N GLU A 154 -0.92 12.96 9.68
CA GLU A 154 0.44 12.92 10.23
C GLU A 154 1.49 12.83 9.10
N ALA A 155 1.26 12.01 8.08
CA ALA A 155 2.13 11.88 6.92
C ALA A 155 2.25 13.20 6.15
N ASP A 156 1.15 13.90 5.97
CA ASP A 156 1.06 15.20 5.32
C ASP A 156 1.93 16.27 6.00
N VAL A 157 1.95 16.28 7.33
CA VAL A 157 2.81 17.21 8.10
C VAL A 157 4.28 16.89 7.87
N ILE A 158 4.66 15.60 7.89
CA ILE A 158 6.04 15.16 7.65
C ILE A 158 6.45 15.50 6.21
N TYR A 159 5.60 15.21 5.23
CA TYR A 159 5.87 15.51 3.83
C TYR A 159 6.15 17.01 3.61
N ARG A 160 5.27 17.89 4.12
CA ARG A 160 5.47 19.34 3.99
C ARG A 160 6.74 19.81 4.69
N GLY A 161 7.07 19.24 5.84
CA GLY A 161 8.33 19.51 6.55
C GLY A 161 9.54 19.07 5.73
N ALA A 162 9.53 17.88 5.18
CA ALA A 162 10.58 17.33 4.33
C ALA A 162 10.82 18.17 3.08
N ILE A 163 9.75 18.58 2.38
CA ILE A 163 9.87 19.47 1.22
C ILE A 163 10.46 20.83 1.63
N SER A 164 10.03 21.40 2.76
CA SER A 164 10.59 22.67 3.25
C SER A 164 12.09 22.56 3.55
N GLU A 165 12.53 21.45 4.14
CA GLU A 165 13.94 21.18 4.42
C GLU A 165 14.76 21.05 3.12
N LEU A 166 14.25 20.29 2.14
CA LEU A 166 14.93 20.15 0.84
C LEU A 166 15.18 21.49 0.12
N PHE A 167 14.33 22.49 0.36
CA PHE A 167 14.42 23.79 -0.30
C PHE A 167 14.98 24.91 0.60
N ASP A 168 15.61 24.59 1.73
CA ASP A 168 16.20 25.56 2.65
C ASP A 168 17.53 26.19 2.17
N GLY A 169 18.07 25.71 1.06
CA GLY A 169 19.30 26.19 0.44
C GLY A 169 20.55 25.47 0.91
N THR A 170 20.45 24.44 1.73
CA THR A 170 21.60 23.64 2.22
C THR A 170 21.89 22.41 1.35
N HIS A 171 20.92 21.97 0.52
CA HIS A 171 21.01 20.77 -0.29
C HIS A 171 21.52 21.06 -1.72
N GLU A 172 22.27 20.11 -2.28
CA GLU A 172 22.66 20.15 -3.67
C GLU A 172 21.46 19.93 -4.59
N ILE A 173 21.43 20.59 -5.76
CA ILE A 173 20.30 20.49 -6.71
C ILE A 173 19.98 19.04 -7.07
N ILE A 174 21.01 18.19 -7.21
CA ILE A 174 20.81 16.78 -7.56
C ILE A 174 20.10 16.01 -6.44
N ASP A 175 20.35 16.35 -5.18
CA ASP A 175 19.67 15.73 -4.04
C ASP A 175 18.23 16.21 -3.92
N ILE A 176 17.99 17.50 -4.21
CA ILE A 176 16.61 18.03 -4.28
C ILE A 176 15.82 17.27 -5.36
N ILE A 177 16.35 17.07 -6.55
CA ILE A 177 15.69 16.31 -7.62
C ILE A 177 15.43 14.87 -7.19
N ARG A 178 16.42 14.22 -6.59
CA ARG A 178 16.37 12.82 -6.17
C ARG A 178 15.31 12.52 -5.10
N TRP A 179 15.15 13.43 -4.14
CA TRP A 179 14.30 13.21 -2.97
C TRP A 179 12.95 13.90 -3.04
N LYS A 180 12.74 14.82 -3.98
CA LYS A 180 11.46 15.50 -4.17
C LYS A 180 10.41 14.60 -4.82
N GLU A 181 10.82 13.74 -5.76
CA GLU A 181 9.94 12.79 -6.46
C GLU A 181 9.52 11.64 -5.55
#